data_65bdc244413150c77cf606fec3d04fd2
#
_entry.id   65bdc244413150c77cf606fec3d04fd2
#
_cell.length_a   1.000
_cell.length_b   1.000
_cell.length_c   1.000
_cell.angle_alpha   90.00
_cell.angle_beta   90.00
_cell.angle_gamma   90.00
#
_symmetry.space_group_name_H-M   'P 1'
#
loop_
_entity.id
_entity.type
_entity.pdbx_description
1 polymer ?
#
loop_
_entity_poly.entity_id
_entity_poly.type
_entity_poly.pdbx_seq_one_letter_code
_entity_poly.pdbx_strand_id
1 'polypeptide(L)'
;MRSESVEEIGKFLQEIRSDDPDEEFLSICGFADPGDVWVEDRKQMLADWKAARKALRLTEDDVRYATREWIPANFEIQLEGVRKVIGMMTAEIADMMKANEKKAAGEKMVYGVIPAHSNFYYAMKKTDPKVNTYFCDANLASFLNPFFHKITPFLEYAEDHGVTYGCRHCALNKTRYAVLKQGIIPKPDISWIWGFVCDQSPQSDEFIKEYWDTTYNIQWSRVPHDTPAHSTEYEDKERVEYVGSVVREGHEACCKALEIDVDEDALKEATKDRIQFVMRYGKLAQLMASDPVPLGGTITLFPTFPTFMAFNTQYKYAESALMALTEDAKQRVNDGRGVVPEGAPKTMSWFIPYNNPFVTRMFEDNDVALAYCDGLLPAACEMEMPKFSGAFEGAAEALLKWNQLCNWGMRADLAIEKMDTYNIDAMIWGFLDFDRWLGSDHKLCSRAVEEATGKPSFYIEGDIWEDRDYSQEAMRTRIETICEIIKARVG
;
A
#
# COMPACT_ATOMS: atom_id res chain seq x y z
N MET A 1 -1.19 -28.48 5.82
CA MET A 1 -0.68 -27.08 5.75
C MET A 1 -1.70 -26.10 6.29
N ARG A 2 -2.87 -25.90 5.69
CA ARG A 2 -3.88 -24.96 6.22
C ARG A 2 -4.47 -25.35 7.59
N SER A 3 -4.71 -26.63 7.83
CA SER A 3 -5.18 -27.13 9.15
C SER A 3 -4.16 -26.86 10.26
N GLU A 4 -2.88 -26.99 10.00
CA GLU A 4 -1.79 -26.67 10.95
C GLU A 4 -1.75 -25.17 11.26
N SER A 5 -1.84 -24.31 10.23
CA SER A 5 -1.87 -22.86 10.41
C SER A 5 -3.10 -22.42 11.23
N VAL A 6 -4.26 -23.00 11.01
CA VAL A 6 -5.48 -22.72 11.80
C VAL A 6 -5.32 -23.14 13.26
N GLU A 7 -4.66 -24.27 13.53
CA GLU A 7 -4.40 -24.72 14.90
C GLU A 7 -3.38 -23.81 15.60
N GLU A 8 -2.31 -23.41 14.90
CA GLU A 8 -1.31 -22.47 15.40
C GLU A 8 -1.92 -21.09 15.71
N ILE A 9 -2.77 -20.56 14.82
CA ILE A 9 -3.53 -19.33 15.05
C ILE A 9 -4.44 -19.47 16.29
N GLY A 10 -5.14 -20.59 16.41
CA GLY A 10 -6.03 -20.85 17.56
C GLY A 10 -5.27 -20.88 18.90
N LYS A 11 -4.09 -21.49 18.93
CA LYS A 11 -3.20 -21.49 20.11
C LYS A 11 -2.75 -20.07 20.44
N PHE A 12 -2.25 -19.33 19.46
CA PHE A 12 -1.82 -17.95 19.65
C PHE A 12 -2.93 -17.06 20.20
N LEU A 13 -4.15 -17.15 19.66
CA LEU A 13 -5.30 -16.40 20.15
C LEU A 13 -5.68 -16.73 21.60
N GLN A 14 -5.45 -17.97 22.04
CA GLN A 14 -5.66 -18.33 23.45
C GLN A 14 -4.61 -17.70 24.37
N GLU A 15 -3.37 -17.61 23.93
CA GLU A 15 -2.26 -17.05 24.71
C GLU A 15 -2.40 -15.53 24.92
N ILE A 16 -2.91 -14.79 23.91
CA ILE A 16 -3.06 -13.34 23.98
C ILE A 16 -4.39 -12.87 24.58
N ARG A 17 -5.27 -13.79 25.01
CA ARG A 17 -6.61 -13.48 25.48
C ARG A 17 -6.61 -12.45 26.61
N SER A 18 -7.38 -11.38 26.45
CA SER A 18 -7.55 -10.31 27.42
C SER A 18 -9.04 -9.91 27.54
N ASP A 19 -9.44 -9.43 28.72
CA ASP A 19 -10.75 -8.81 28.91
C ASP A 19 -10.82 -7.43 28.24
N ASP A 20 -9.69 -6.74 28.12
CA ASP A 20 -9.54 -5.49 27.38
C ASP A 20 -9.26 -5.80 25.90
N PRO A 21 -10.21 -5.52 24.98
CA PRO A 21 -10.03 -5.80 23.57
C PRO A 21 -8.89 -5.00 22.93
N ASP A 22 -8.58 -3.82 23.45
CA ASP A 22 -7.48 -2.99 22.95
C ASP A 22 -6.11 -3.60 23.30
N GLU A 23 -5.97 -4.20 24.48
CA GLU A 23 -4.76 -4.95 24.86
C GLU A 23 -4.57 -6.21 23.99
N GLU A 24 -5.67 -6.94 23.75
CA GLU A 24 -5.67 -8.13 22.91
C GLU A 24 -5.27 -7.77 21.45
N PHE A 25 -5.82 -6.67 20.91
CA PHE A 25 -5.47 -6.17 19.59
C PHE A 25 -3.98 -5.78 19.51
N LEU A 26 -3.45 -5.05 20.49
CA LEU A 26 -2.04 -4.69 20.51
C LEU A 26 -1.10 -5.91 20.59
N SER A 27 -1.57 -7.01 21.16
CA SER A 27 -0.82 -8.28 21.14
C SER A 27 -0.76 -8.87 19.73
N ILE A 28 -1.85 -8.76 18.93
CA ILE A 28 -1.83 -9.10 17.49
C ILE A 28 -0.87 -8.18 16.70
N CYS A 29 -0.68 -6.96 17.14
CA CYS A 29 0.26 -6.03 16.52
C CYS A 29 1.73 -6.29 16.83
N GLY A 30 2.07 -7.34 17.57
CA GLY A 30 3.43 -7.64 18.00
C GLY A 30 3.96 -6.71 19.11
N PHE A 31 3.11 -5.88 19.70
CA PHE A 31 3.49 -4.97 20.80
C PHE A 31 3.60 -5.66 22.17
N ALA A 32 3.54 -6.99 22.20
CA ALA A 32 3.71 -7.76 23.42
C ALA A 32 5.12 -8.30 23.63
N ASP A 33 5.95 -8.30 22.59
CA ASP A 33 7.26 -8.97 22.62
C ASP A 33 8.27 -8.10 23.35
N PRO A 34 8.83 -8.56 24.51
CA PRO A 34 9.79 -7.78 25.26
C PRO A 34 11.12 -7.68 24.50
N GLY A 35 11.67 -6.48 24.44
CA GLY A 35 13.01 -6.22 23.87
C GLY A 35 13.01 -5.80 22.40
N ASP A 36 11.86 -5.70 21.79
CA ASP A 36 11.77 -5.20 20.42
C ASP A 36 11.71 -3.66 20.37
N VAL A 37 12.17 -3.12 19.25
CA VAL A 37 12.18 -1.69 18.89
C VAL A 37 10.77 -1.05 18.92
N TRP A 38 9.74 -1.91 18.96
CA TRP A 38 8.35 -1.55 18.79
C TRP A 38 7.75 -0.73 19.91
N VAL A 39 8.18 -0.93 21.14
CA VAL A 39 7.51 -0.31 22.25
C VAL A 39 8.50 0.10 23.32
N GLU A 40 8.99 1.33 23.22
CA GLU A 40 9.65 1.98 24.35
C GLU A 40 8.69 2.16 25.53
N ASP A 41 7.37 2.36 25.21
CA ASP A 41 6.31 2.46 26.21
C ASP A 41 4.98 1.86 25.72
N ARG A 42 4.73 0.58 26.06
CA ARG A 42 3.48 -0.12 25.75
C ARG A 42 2.24 0.58 26.36
N LYS A 43 2.38 1.19 27.53
CA LYS A 43 1.26 1.90 28.18
C LYS A 43 0.87 3.13 27.37
N GLN A 44 1.87 3.84 26.86
CA GLN A 44 1.63 4.98 25.98
C GLN A 44 0.98 4.53 24.68
N MET A 45 1.46 3.45 24.05
CA MET A 45 0.86 2.92 22.82
C MET A 45 -0.60 2.50 23.04
N LEU A 46 -0.92 1.86 24.18
CA LEU A 46 -2.29 1.51 24.51
C LEU A 46 -3.18 2.74 24.68
N ALA A 47 -2.67 3.80 25.32
CA ALA A 47 -3.41 5.05 25.47
C ALA A 47 -3.62 5.72 24.11
N ASP A 48 -2.60 5.76 23.27
CA ASP A 48 -2.65 6.31 21.92
C ASP A 48 -3.62 5.54 21.01
N TRP A 49 -3.57 4.23 21.06
CA TRP A 49 -4.50 3.38 20.33
C TRP A 49 -5.96 3.61 20.77
N LYS A 50 -6.21 3.62 22.08
CA LYS A 50 -7.57 3.89 22.60
C LYS A 50 -8.10 5.25 22.15
N ALA A 51 -7.25 6.26 22.10
CA ALA A 51 -7.61 7.58 21.56
C ALA A 51 -7.88 7.53 20.06
N ALA A 52 -7.01 6.87 19.29
CA ALA A 52 -7.14 6.71 17.83
C ALA A 52 -8.41 5.92 17.49
N ARG A 53 -8.67 4.80 18.15
CA ARG A 53 -9.88 4.00 17.99
C ARG A 53 -11.16 4.83 18.14
N LYS A 54 -11.19 5.67 19.19
CA LYS A 54 -12.31 6.60 19.43
C LYS A 54 -12.48 7.62 18.30
N ALA A 55 -11.39 8.24 17.86
CA ALA A 55 -11.40 9.20 16.76
C ALA A 55 -11.92 8.57 15.46
N LEU A 56 -11.56 7.32 15.21
CA LEU A 56 -12.01 6.52 14.07
C LEU A 56 -13.39 5.90 14.26
N ARG A 57 -14.05 6.12 15.40
CA ARG A 57 -15.38 5.59 15.74
C ARG A 57 -15.46 4.06 15.76
N LEU A 58 -14.35 3.39 16.00
CA LEU A 58 -14.32 1.95 16.23
C LEU A 58 -14.76 1.65 17.66
N THR A 59 -15.76 0.79 17.81
CA THR A 59 -16.25 0.35 19.11
C THR A 59 -15.36 -0.78 19.68
N GLU A 60 -15.52 -1.11 20.94
CA GLU A 60 -14.85 -2.28 21.53
C GLU A 60 -15.27 -3.59 20.87
N ASP A 61 -16.53 -3.67 20.44
CA ASP A 61 -17.02 -4.83 19.70
C ASP A 61 -16.40 -4.93 18.30
N ASP A 62 -16.15 -3.81 17.61
CA ASP A 62 -15.42 -3.81 16.35
C ASP A 62 -14.00 -4.32 16.52
N VAL A 63 -13.30 -3.87 17.58
CA VAL A 63 -11.94 -4.34 17.89
C VAL A 63 -11.97 -5.84 18.25
N ARG A 64 -12.93 -6.28 19.03
CA ARG A 64 -13.10 -7.68 19.42
C ARG A 64 -13.36 -8.58 18.21
N TYR A 65 -14.25 -8.15 17.30
CA TYR A 65 -14.53 -8.86 16.06
C TYR A 65 -13.27 -8.91 15.16
N ALA A 66 -12.60 -7.78 14.98
CA ALA A 66 -11.38 -7.71 14.19
C ALA A 66 -10.31 -8.67 14.74
N THR A 67 -10.05 -8.63 16.05
CA THR A 67 -9.01 -9.42 16.72
C THR A 67 -9.29 -10.93 16.69
N ARG A 68 -10.55 -11.32 16.92
CA ARG A 68 -10.90 -12.72 17.14
C ARG A 68 -11.44 -13.46 15.93
N GLU A 69 -11.94 -12.72 14.94
CA GLU A 69 -12.61 -13.30 13.77
C GLU A 69 -12.01 -12.83 12.46
N TRP A 70 -12.06 -11.52 12.18
CA TRP A 70 -11.70 -10.99 10.88
C TRP A 70 -10.21 -11.13 10.52
N ILE A 71 -9.33 -10.63 11.39
CA ILE A 71 -7.88 -10.70 11.16
C ILE A 71 -7.40 -12.15 11.09
N PRO A 72 -7.75 -13.05 12.03
CA PRO A 72 -7.34 -14.45 11.97
C PRO A 72 -7.85 -15.24 10.76
N ALA A 73 -9.00 -14.84 10.21
CA ALA A 73 -9.55 -15.47 9.01
C ALA A 73 -8.77 -15.09 7.74
N ASN A 74 -8.13 -13.91 7.73
CA ASN A 74 -7.49 -13.35 6.55
C ASN A 74 -5.95 -13.32 6.62
N PHE A 75 -5.36 -13.35 7.82
CA PHE A 75 -3.92 -13.20 8.04
C PHE A 75 -3.37 -14.28 8.98
N GLU A 76 -2.16 -14.69 8.72
CA GLU A 76 -1.46 -15.74 9.49
C GLU A 76 -0.74 -15.13 10.71
N ILE A 77 -1.52 -14.69 11.70
CA ILE A 77 -1.05 -13.94 12.88
C ILE A 77 -0.14 -14.75 13.84
N GLN A 78 -0.01 -16.05 13.66
CA GLN A 78 1.00 -16.85 14.37
C GLN A 78 2.42 -16.49 13.92
N LEU A 79 2.58 -15.86 12.74
CA LEU A 79 3.85 -15.38 12.23
C LEU A 79 4.19 -13.99 12.80
N GLU A 80 5.41 -13.82 13.26
CA GLU A 80 5.87 -12.56 13.87
C GLU A 80 5.85 -11.40 12.88
N GLY A 81 6.32 -11.62 11.64
CA GLY A 81 6.34 -10.60 10.60
C GLY A 81 4.95 -10.11 10.22
N VAL A 82 3.96 -11.01 10.19
CA VAL A 82 2.55 -10.64 9.93
C VAL A 82 2.04 -9.71 11.04
N ARG A 83 2.29 -10.05 12.31
CA ARG A 83 1.90 -9.19 13.44
C ARG A 83 2.57 -7.82 13.37
N LYS A 84 3.86 -7.78 13.07
CA LYS A 84 4.61 -6.53 12.94
C LYS A 84 4.14 -5.66 11.77
N VAL A 85 3.67 -6.25 10.68
CA VAL A 85 3.03 -5.48 9.58
C VAL A 85 1.75 -4.81 10.06
N ILE A 86 0.89 -5.51 10.79
CA ILE A 86 -0.32 -4.92 11.39
C ILE A 86 0.07 -3.82 12.38
N GLY A 87 1.12 -4.06 13.17
CA GLY A 87 1.64 -3.11 14.16
C GLY A 87 2.21 -1.83 13.54
N MET A 88 2.95 -1.91 12.44
CA MET A 88 3.47 -0.71 11.78
C MET A 88 2.35 0.20 11.26
N MET A 89 1.28 -0.39 10.71
CA MET A 89 0.10 0.35 10.27
C MET A 89 -0.63 0.95 11.48
N THR A 90 -0.78 0.20 12.57
CA THR A 90 -1.40 0.68 13.82
C THR A 90 -0.64 1.85 14.43
N ALA A 91 0.69 1.79 14.45
CA ALA A 91 1.53 2.86 14.97
C ALA A 91 1.39 4.15 14.16
N GLU A 92 1.37 4.04 12.82
CA GLU A 92 1.17 5.20 11.94
C GLU A 92 -0.21 5.83 12.13
N ILE A 93 -1.26 5.01 12.23
CA ILE A 93 -2.62 5.49 12.48
C ILE A 93 -2.74 6.15 13.86
N ALA A 94 -2.18 5.55 14.90
CA ALA A 94 -2.18 6.13 16.24
C ALA A 94 -1.46 7.49 16.27
N ASP A 95 -0.37 7.63 15.54
CA ASP A 95 0.34 8.90 15.39
C ASP A 95 -0.46 9.93 14.59
N MET A 96 -1.09 9.52 13.49
CA MET A 96 -1.92 10.38 12.64
C MET A 96 -3.12 10.95 13.41
N MET A 97 -3.73 10.15 14.28
CA MET A 97 -4.88 10.62 15.09
C MET A 97 -4.51 11.69 16.13
N LYS A 98 -3.22 11.90 16.40
CA LYS A 98 -2.71 13.04 17.20
C LYS A 98 -2.50 14.31 16.37
N ALA A 99 -2.77 14.30 15.07
CA ALA A 99 -2.48 15.43 14.18
C ALA A 99 -3.16 16.74 14.62
N ASN A 100 -4.40 16.68 15.16
CA ASN A 100 -5.07 17.86 15.70
C ASN A 100 -4.34 18.47 16.92
N GLU A 101 -3.84 17.62 17.82
CA GLU A 101 -3.07 18.06 19.00
C GLU A 101 -1.73 18.66 18.57
N LYS A 102 -1.02 18.00 17.66
CA LYS A 102 0.24 18.49 17.10
C LYS A 102 0.06 19.84 16.38
N LYS A 103 -0.99 19.97 15.57
CA LYS A 103 -1.31 21.24 14.89
C LYS A 103 -1.61 22.34 15.89
N ALA A 104 -2.38 22.05 16.95
CA ALA A 104 -2.66 22.99 18.02
C ALA A 104 -1.40 23.40 18.80
N ALA A 105 -0.40 22.52 18.88
CA ALA A 105 0.92 22.82 19.45
C ALA A 105 1.84 23.61 18.50
N GLY A 106 1.37 23.96 17.30
CA GLY A 106 2.12 24.75 16.32
C GLY A 106 3.02 23.90 15.41
N GLU A 107 2.81 22.58 15.37
CA GLU A 107 3.50 21.73 14.41
C GLU A 107 2.91 21.87 13.00
N LYS A 108 3.71 21.60 12.00
CA LYS A 108 3.38 21.77 10.59
C LYS A 108 2.94 20.47 9.96
N MET A 109 1.99 20.54 9.02
CA MET A 109 1.37 19.37 8.36
C MET A 109 1.54 19.43 6.85
N VAL A 110 2.15 18.43 6.27
CA VAL A 110 2.16 18.19 4.83
C VAL A 110 1.43 16.89 4.52
N TYR A 111 0.43 16.98 3.66
CA TYR A 111 -0.32 15.80 3.24
C TYR A 111 0.10 15.40 1.83
N GLY A 112 0.36 14.12 1.67
CA GLY A 112 0.55 13.52 0.37
C GLY A 112 -0.74 12.91 -0.15
N VAL A 113 -0.81 12.74 -1.45
CA VAL A 113 -1.81 11.94 -2.17
C VAL A 113 -1.06 11.00 -3.09
N ILE A 114 -1.43 9.74 -3.06
CA ILE A 114 -0.74 8.66 -3.77
C ILE A 114 -0.48 8.97 -5.25
N PRO A 115 0.64 8.46 -5.76
CA PRO A 115 1.89 8.04 -5.14
C PRO A 115 2.90 9.16 -5.13
N ALA A 116 3.69 9.22 -4.08
CA ALA A 116 4.78 10.18 -3.98
C ALA A 116 6.07 9.49 -3.51
N HIS A 117 7.22 10.07 -3.82
CA HIS A 117 8.49 9.58 -3.31
C HIS A 117 8.67 9.95 -1.84
N SER A 118 8.62 8.97 -0.96
CA SER A 118 8.71 9.15 0.50
C SER A 118 9.98 9.86 0.95
N ASN A 119 11.09 9.72 0.24
CA ASN A 119 12.35 10.35 0.60
C ASN A 119 12.28 11.88 0.71
N PHE A 120 11.43 12.54 -0.08
CA PHE A 120 11.25 14.00 0.04
C PHE A 120 10.54 14.37 1.33
N TYR A 121 9.51 13.63 1.72
CA TYR A 121 8.80 13.83 2.98
C TYR A 121 9.69 13.50 4.19
N TYR A 122 10.49 12.45 4.12
CA TYR A 122 11.45 12.11 5.17
C TYR A 122 12.55 13.15 5.31
N ALA A 123 13.02 13.73 4.19
CA ALA A 123 13.99 14.83 4.24
C ALA A 123 13.42 16.06 4.95
N MET A 124 12.15 16.43 4.69
CA MET A 124 11.48 17.51 5.41
C MET A 124 11.41 17.24 6.91
N LYS A 125 11.01 16.02 7.30
CA LYS A 125 10.94 15.62 8.71
C LYS A 125 12.31 15.51 9.39
N LYS A 126 13.34 15.08 8.68
CA LYS A 126 14.73 15.07 9.19
C LYS A 126 15.25 16.49 9.42
N THR A 127 14.88 17.43 8.57
CA THR A 127 15.24 18.86 8.69
C THR A 127 14.53 19.53 9.87
N ASP A 128 13.23 19.31 10.01
CA ASP A 128 12.45 19.80 11.15
C ASP A 128 11.54 18.68 11.70
N PRO A 129 11.85 18.13 12.89
CA PRO A 129 11.03 17.10 13.54
C PRO A 129 9.57 17.50 13.80
N LYS A 130 9.24 18.81 13.78
CA LYS A 130 7.87 19.33 13.91
C LYS A 130 7.08 19.29 12.62
N VAL A 131 7.68 18.89 11.50
CA VAL A 131 6.98 18.61 10.26
C VAL A 131 6.39 17.20 10.35
N ASN A 132 5.08 17.10 10.17
CA ASN A 132 4.34 15.83 10.13
C ASN A 132 3.84 15.56 8.72
N THR A 133 4.04 14.32 8.26
CA THR A 133 3.72 13.88 6.91
C THR A 133 2.66 12.81 6.97
N TYR A 134 1.50 13.05 6.36
CA TYR A 134 0.40 12.10 6.40
C TYR A 134 -0.18 11.83 5.01
N PHE A 135 -0.48 10.57 4.75
CA PHE A 135 -1.24 10.08 3.60
C PHE A 135 -2.59 9.59 4.12
N CYS A 136 -3.41 10.54 4.55
CA CYS A 136 -4.62 10.28 5.31
C CYS A 136 -5.68 9.44 4.57
N ASP A 137 -5.70 9.48 3.26
CA ASP A 137 -6.54 8.66 2.41
C ASP A 137 -6.07 7.20 2.40
N ALA A 138 -4.86 6.98 1.90
CA ALA A 138 -4.31 5.66 1.68
C ALA A 138 -4.07 4.89 2.98
N ASN A 139 -3.48 5.56 3.99
CA ASN A 139 -3.17 4.88 5.25
C ASN A 139 -4.45 4.50 6.01
N LEU A 140 -5.47 5.37 6.00
CA LEU A 140 -6.74 5.04 6.66
C LEU A 140 -7.51 3.95 5.92
N ALA A 141 -7.62 4.03 4.59
CA ALA A 141 -8.30 2.99 3.82
C ALA A 141 -7.59 1.64 3.97
N SER A 142 -6.24 1.64 3.88
CA SER A 142 -5.42 0.43 4.03
C SER A 142 -5.28 -0.07 5.47
N PHE A 143 -5.89 0.58 6.42
CA PHE A 143 -5.99 0.14 7.80
C PHE A 143 -7.41 -0.30 8.16
N LEU A 144 -8.38 0.57 7.90
CA LEU A 144 -9.76 0.34 8.31
C LEU A 144 -10.41 -0.84 7.58
N ASN A 145 -10.18 -0.97 6.27
CA ASN A 145 -10.80 -2.05 5.52
C ASN A 145 -10.12 -3.41 5.75
N PRO A 146 -8.81 -3.57 5.54
CA PRO A 146 -8.19 -4.88 5.67
C PRO A 146 -8.18 -5.44 7.10
N PHE A 147 -8.09 -4.59 8.12
CA PHE A 147 -7.98 -5.05 9.50
C PHE A 147 -9.29 -4.97 10.30
N PHE A 148 -10.22 -4.11 9.94
CA PHE A 148 -11.47 -3.92 10.69
C PHE A 148 -12.74 -4.11 9.86
N HIS A 149 -12.64 -4.14 8.52
CA HIS A 149 -13.79 -4.16 7.62
C HIS A 149 -14.75 -2.98 7.88
N LYS A 150 -14.20 -1.77 8.07
CA LYS A 150 -14.92 -0.59 8.58
C LYS A 150 -14.65 0.71 7.80
N ILE A 151 -14.39 0.64 6.51
CA ILE A 151 -14.22 1.86 5.68
C ILE A 151 -15.56 2.50 5.29
N THR A 152 -16.61 1.71 5.13
CA THR A 152 -17.93 2.12 4.63
C THR A 152 -18.51 3.38 5.28
N PRO A 153 -18.47 3.60 6.61
CA PRO A 153 -19.02 4.81 7.22
C PRO A 153 -18.37 6.12 6.74
N PHE A 154 -17.10 6.08 6.34
CA PHE A 154 -16.40 7.25 5.78
C PHE A 154 -16.81 7.50 4.34
N LEU A 155 -17.03 6.44 3.57
CA LEU A 155 -17.47 6.52 2.19
C LEU A 155 -18.89 7.08 2.10
N GLU A 156 -19.80 6.55 2.90
CA GLU A 156 -21.18 7.03 2.99
C GLU A 156 -21.23 8.50 3.44
N TYR A 157 -20.40 8.88 4.41
CA TYR A 157 -20.33 10.28 4.82
C TYR A 157 -19.94 11.20 3.66
N ALA A 158 -18.95 10.83 2.84
CA ALA A 158 -18.54 11.61 1.68
C ALA A 158 -19.66 11.67 0.64
N GLU A 159 -20.36 10.57 0.42
CA GLU A 159 -21.47 10.45 -0.53
C GLU A 159 -22.65 11.33 -0.12
N ASP A 160 -23.02 11.33 1.14
CA ASP A 160 -24.07 12.19 1.71
C ASP A 160 -23.74 13.68 1.63
N HIS A 161 -22.46 14.03 1.48
CA HIS A 161 -21.96 15.40 1.41
C HIS A 161 -21.49 15.82 0.02
N GLY A 162 -21.97 15.16 -1.03
CA GLY A 162 -21.82 15.62 -2.42
C GLY A 162 -20.87 14.78 -3.29
N VAL A 163 -20.12 13.82 -2.73
CA VAL A 163 -19.33 12.86 -3.50
C VAL A 163 -20.16 11.60 -3.70
N THR A 164 -21.12 11.67 -4.61
CA THR A 164 -22.12 10.62 -4.78
C THR A 164 -21.52 9.25 -5.14
N TYR A 165 -22.23 8.18 -4.73
CA TYR A 165 -21.93 6.83 -5.19
C TYR A 165 -21.99 6.78 -6.73
N GLY A 166 -21.01 6.14 -7.35
CA GLY A 166 -20.91 6.11 -8.82
C GLY A 166 -20.28 7.36 -9.46
N CYS A 167 -20.02 8.45 -8.70
CA CYS A 167 -19.07 9.43 -9.19
C CYS A 167 -17.69 8.75 -9.23
N ARG A 168 -16.86 9.09 -10.20
CA ARG A 168 -15.57 8.40 -10.43
C ARG A 168 -14.50 8.85 -9.42
N HIS A 169 -14.86 8.94 -8.15
CA HIS A 169 -13.93 9.12 -7.04
C HIS A 169 -13.80 7.79 -6.29
N CYS A 170 -12.58 7.27 -6.24
CA CYS A 170 -12.29 6.04 -5.53
C CYS A 170 -12.48 6.20 -4.01
N ALA A 171 -12.52 5.08 -3.31
CA ALA A 171 -12.67 5.06 -1.86
C ALA A 171 -11.58 5.86 -1.13
N LEU A 172 -10.37 5.98 -1.66
CA LEU A 172 -9.32 6.84 -1.08
C LEU A 172 -9.77 8.32 -1.02
N ASN A 173 -10.22 8.85 -2.16
CA ASN A 173 -10.65 10.24 -2.23
C ASN A 173 -11.83 10.50 -1.30
N LYS A 174 -12.81 9.59 -1.28
CA LYS A 174 -13.96 9.68 -0.36
C LYS A 174 -13.52 9.66 1.11
N THR A 175 -12.61 8.77 1.47
CA THR A 175 -12.04 8.71 2.82
C THR A 175 -11.38 10.04 3.20
N ARG A 176 -10.57 10.61 2.31
CA ARG A 176 -9.93 11.91 2.51
C ARG A 176 -10.93 13.03 2.74
N TYR A 177 -11.98 13.11 1.92
CA TYR A 177 -13.05 14.07 2.12
C TYR A 177 -13.72 13.92 3.48
N ALA A 178 -14.07 12.70 3.84
CA ALA A 178 -14.75 12.40 5.07
C ALA A 178 -13.94 12.81 6.30
N VAL A 179 -12.65 12.44 6.38
CA VAL A 179 -11.84 12.70 7.57
C VAL A 179 -11.49 14.19 7.73
N LEU A 180 -11.29 14.91 6.63
CA LEU A 180 -11.08 16.36 6.65
C LEU A 180 -12.36 17.10 7.03
N LYS A 181 -13.49 16.75 6.41
CA LYS A 181 -14.78 17.41 6.67
C LYS A 181 -15.27 17.21 8.09
N GLN A 182 -15.04 16.02 8.65
CA GLN A 182 -15.42 15.70 10.02
C GLN A 182 -14.42 16.24 11.06
N GLY A 183 -13.30 16.82 10.63
CA GLY A 183 -12.25 17.32 11.53
C GLY A 183 -11.52 16.20 12.31
N ILE A 184 -11.54 14.97 11.81
CA ILE A 184 -10.80 13.85 12.40
C ILE A 184 -9.29 14.13 12.31
N ILE A 185 -8.86 14.72 11.20
CA ILE A 185 -7.53 15.27 11.01
C ILE A 185 -7.64 16.77 10.68
N PRO A 186 -6.62 17.57 11.02
CA PRO A 186 -6.64 19.01 10.73
C PRO A 186 -6.39 19.27 9.24
N LYS A 187 -6.69 20.50 8.81
CA LYS A 187 -6.25 21.00 7.50
C LYS A 187 -4.73 21.04 7.46
N PRO A 188 -4.10 20.60 6.34
CA PRO A 188 -2.65 20.71 6.19
C PRO A 188 -2.20 22.15 5.98
N ASP A 189 -0.91 22.43 6.16
CA ASP A 189 -0.27 23.66 5.70
C ASP A 189 -0.10 23.62 4.18
N ILE A 190 0.17 22.44 3.64
CA ILE A 190 0.19 22.16 2.21
C ILE A 190 -0.21 20.71 1.93
N SER A 191 -0.93 20.49 0.84
CA SER A 191 -1.17 19.19 0.24
C SER A 191 -0.35 19.08 -1.06
N TRP A 192 0.50 18.07 -1.15
CA TRP A 192 1.26 17.80 -2.36
C TRP A 192 0.63 16.64 -3.12
N ILE A 193 -0.03 17.00 -4.23
CA ILE A 193 -0.80 16.07 -5.03
C ILE A 193 0.01 15.64 -6.24
N TRP A 194 0.05 14.33 -6.44
CA TRP A 194 0.75 13.71 -7.56
C TRP A 194 -0.26 13.26 -8.61
N GLY A 195 -0.30 13.94 -9.73
CA GLY A 195 -1.10 13.56 -10.91
C GLY A 195 -0.32 12.67 -11.88
N PHE A 196 0.46 11.72 -11.37
CA PHE A 196 1.25 10.80 -12.18
C PHE A 196 0.50 9.51 -12.50
N VAL A 197 -0.36 9.03 -11.61
CA VAL A 197 -0.98 7.71 -11.69
C VAL A 197 -2.44 7.77 -12.06
N CYS A 198 -3.16 8.78 -11.57
CA CYS A 198 -4.59 8.92 -11.85
C CYS A 198 -4.99 10.38 -12.02
N ASP A 199 -6.12 10.62 -12.67
CA ASP A 199 -6.69 11.95 -12.84
C ASP A 199 -7.61 12.37 -11.68
N GLN A 200 -8.03 11.44 -10.84
CA GLN A 200 -8.93 11.70 -9.71
C GLN A 200 -8.23 12.36 -8.54
N SER A 201 -7.01 11.97 -8.25
CA SER A 201 -6.23 12.51 -7.14
C SER A 201 -6.07 14.04 -7.22
N PRO A 202 -5.68 14.65 -8.36
CA PRO A 202 -5.65 16.11 -8.49
C PRO A 202 -7.00 16.78 -8.35
N GLN A 203 -8.09 16.13 -8.78
CA GLN A 203 -9.44 16.68 -8.69
C GLN A 203 -9.98 16.67 -7.26
N SER A 204 -9.48 15.77 -6.41
CA SER A 204 -9.96 15.63 -5.05
C SER A 204 -9.82 16.90 -4.21
N ASP A 205 -8.67 17.59 -4.29
CA ASP A 205 -8.45 18.82 -3.54
C ASP A 205 -9.17 20.02 -4.14
N GLU A 206 -9.37 20.05 -5.45
CA GLU A 206 -10.24 21.04 -6.09
C GLU A 206 -11.66 20.93 -5.55
N PHE A 207 -12.18 19.68 -5.46
CA PHE A 207 -13.50 19.42 -4.90
C PHE A 207 -13.59 19.84 -3.43
N ILE A 208 -12.64 19.48 -2.59
CA ILE A 208 -12.60 19.88 -1.19
C ILE A 208 -12.60 21.41 -1.05
N LYS A 209 -11.80 22.10 -1.84
CA LYS A 209 -11.68 23.54 -1.83
C LYS A 209 -13.00 24.24 -2.23
N GLU A 210 -13.56 23.83 -3.35
CA GLU A 210 -14.73 24.52 -3.93
C GLU A 210 -16.05 24.15 -3.23
N TYR A 211 -16.24 22.88 -2.89
CA TYR A 211 -17.49 22.41 -2.31
C TYR A 211 -17.60 22.60 -0.81
N TRP A 212 -16.48 22.52 -0.10
CA TRP A 212 -16.49 22.57 1.36
C TRP A 212 -15.86 23.83 1.92
N ASP A 213 -15.54 24.78 1.07
CA ASP A 213 -14.88 26.05 1.45
C ASP A 213 -13.67 25.80 2.39
N THR A 214 -12.91 24.78 2.05
CA THR A 214 -11.73 24.38 2.81
C THR A 214 -10.50 24.89 2.10
N THR A 215 -9.95 25.99 2.58
CA THR A 215 -8.76 26.60 2.01
C THR A 215 -7.49 26.12 2.72
N TYR A 216 -6.56 25.59 1.94
CA TYR A 216 -5.20 25.31 2.31
C TYR A 216 -4.32 25.35 1.04
N ASN A 217 -3.01 25.39 1.19
CA ASN A 217 -2.11 25.40 0.05
C ASN A 217 -2.14 24.04 -0.67
N ILE A 218 -2.23 24.06 -1.99
CA ILE A 218 -2.25 22.88 -2.83
C ILE A 218 -1.16 23.03 -3.89
N GLN A 219 -0.31 22.02 -3.99
CA GLN A 219 0.69 21.89 -5.04
C GLN A 219 0.37 20.68 -5.90
N TRP A 220 0.18 20.88 -7.20
CA TRP A 220 -0.02 19.81 -8.16
C TRP A 220 1.27 19.49 -8.90
N SER A 221 1.63 18.21 -8.92
CA SER A 221 2.72 17.70 -9.77
C SER A 221 2.10 16.75 -10.81
N ARG A 222 2.00 17.21 -12.05
CA ARG A 222 1.43 16.44 -13.15
C ARG A 222 2.48 16.20 -14.23
N VAL A 223 2.45 15.01 -14.80
CA VAL A 223 3.30 14.65 -15.96
C VAL A 223 2.42 14.12 -17.06
N PRO A 224 2.53 14.62 -18.30
CA PRO A 224 1.79 14.06 -19.43
C PRO A 224 2.23 12.63 -19.73
N HIS A 225 1.27 11.79 -20.13
CA HIS A 225 1.51 10.43 -20.61
C HIS A 225 1.33 10.40 -22.13
N ASP A 226 2.26 10.99 -22.83
CA ASP A 226 2.20 11.24 -24.29
C ASP A 226 3.32 10.54 -25.08
N THR A 227 3.94 9.53 -24.46
CA THR A 227 5.06 8.80 -25.05
C THR A 227 4.59 7.63 -25.91
N PRO A 228 5.35 7.24 -26.94
CA PRO A 228 5.05 6.04 -27.73
C PRO A 228 5.04 4.78 -26.85
N ALA A 229 4.15 3.85 -27.17
CA ALA A 229 4.12 2.53 -26.52
C ALA A 229 5.49 1.82 -26.67
N HIS A 230 5.88 1.07 -25.65
CA HIS A 230 7.18 0.38 -25.56
C HIS A 230 8.42 1.28 -25.51
N SER A 231 8.26 2.61 -25.33
CA SER A 231 9.42 3.50 -25.12
C SER A 231 9.95 3.39 -23.69
N THR A 232 11.27 3.36 -23.56
CA THR A 232 11.98 3.35 -22.27
C THR A 232 12.21 4.79 -21.77
N GLU A 233 11.15 5.42 -21.25
CA GLU A 233 11.16 6.83 -20.87
C GLU A 233 12.22 7.18 -19.83
N TYR A 234 12.58 6.22 -18.99
CA TYR A 234 13.60 6.39 -17.94
C TYR A 234 15.05 6.47 -18.51
N GLU A 235 15.25 6.16 -19.80
CA GLU A 235 16.54 6.33 -20.49
C GLU A 235 16.61 7.64 -21.26
N ASP A 236 15.48 8.30 -21.48
CA ASP A 236 15.40 9.58 -22.17
C ASP A 236 15.78 10.72 -21.21
N LYS A 237 16.93 11.33 -21.46
CA LYS A 237 17.47 12.40 -20.63
C LYS A 237 16.51 13.60 -20.52
N GLU A 238 15.91 14.03 -21.62
CA GLU A 238 15.01 15.19 -21.63
C GLU A 238 13.75 14.87 -20.82
N ARG A 239 13.24 13.65 -20.92
CA ARG A 239 12.10 13.18 -20.16
C ARG A 239 12.40 13.13 -18.66
N VAL A 240 13.54 12.57 -18.28
CA VAL A 240 13.99 12.48 -16.88
C VAL A 240 14.20 13.88 -16.28
N GLU A 241 14.85 14.79 -17.00
CA GLU A 241 15.06 16.17 -16.56
C GLU A 241 13.74 16.92 -16.40
N TYR A 242 12.77 16.71 -17.31
CA TYR A 242 11.45 17.31 -17.22
C TYR A 242 10.68 16.80 -15.97
N VAL A 243 10.59 15.49 -15.79
CA VAL A 243 9.92 14.91 -14.60
C VAL A 243 10.64 15.33 -13.33
N GLY A 244 11.96 15.35 -13.32
CA GLY A 244 12.77 15.83 -12.20
C GLY A 244 12.48 17.29 -11.85
N SER A 245 12.26 18.16 -12.84
CA SER A 245 11.88 19.55 -12.59
C SER A 245 10.50 19.67 -11.93
N VAL A 246 9.53 18.84 -12.34
CA VAL A 246 8.18 18.80 -11.73
C VAL A 246 8.23 18.34 -10.27
N VAL A 247 9.06 17.33 -9.98
CA VAL A 247 9.27 16.85 -8.60
C VAL A 247 9.93 17.93 -7.74
N ARG A 248 10.94 18.60 -8.28
CA ARG A 248 11.65 19.72 -7.63
C ARG A 248 10.71 20.87 -7.29
N GLU A 249 9.88 21.30 -8.24
CA GLU A 249 8.88 22.35 -8.01
C GLU A 249 7.93 21.99 -6.86
N GLY A 250 7.44 20.75 -6.82
CA GLY A 250 6.58 20.28 -5.74
C GLY A 250 7.26 20.30 -4.37
N HIS A 251 8.51 19.83 -4.32
CA HIS A 251 9.31 19.84 -3.09
C HIS A 251 9.58 21.27 -2.60
N GLU A 252 9.99 22.18 -3.50
CA GLU A 252 10.24 23.58 -3.17
C GLU A 252 8.96 24.30 -2.68
N ALA A 253 7.81 23.99 -3.29
CA ALA A 253 6.53 24.52 -2.84
C ALA A 253 6.19 24.05 -1.41
N CYS A 254 6.46 22.77 -1.08
CA CYS A 254 6.31 22.27 0.28
C CYS A 254 7.25 22.97 1.25
N CYS A 255 8.53 23.07 0.92
CA CYS A 255 9.52 23.75 1.77
C CYS A 255 9.11 25.19 2.06
N LYS A 256 8.64 25.92 1.04
CA LYS A 256 8.15 27.29 1.19
C LYS A 256 6.93 27.39 2.09
N ALA A 257 5.94 26.50 1.92
CA ALA A 257 4.70 26.51 2.72
C ALA A 257 4.97 26.14 4.17
N LEU A 258 5.94 25.25 4.40
CA LEU A 258 6.37 24.81 5.73
C LEU A 258 7.43 25.74 6.36
N GLU A 259 7.92 26.74 5.63
CA GLU A 259 8.99 27.63 6.07
C GLU A 259 10.23 26.87 6.57
N ILE A 260 10.66 25.86 5.82
CA ILE A 260 11.85 25.05 6.08
C ILE A 260 12.80 25.13 4.91
N ASP A 261 14.07 24.90 5.18
CA ASP A 261 15.13 24.79 4.17
C ASP A 261 15.74 23.39 4.27
N VAL A 262 15.32 22.50 3.35
CA VAL A 262 15.81 21.12 3.32
C VAL A 262 17.18 21.11 2.66
N ASP A 263 18.21 20.82 3.43
CA ASP A 263 19.57 20.73 2.92
C ASP A 263 19.79 19.45 2.07
N GLU A 264 20.84 19.50 1.27
CA GLU A 264 21.19 18.41 0.35
C GLU A 264 21.56 17.12 1.12
N ASP A 265 22.11 17.23 2.32
CA ASP A 265 22.54 16.09 3.12
C ASP A 265 21.33 15.35 3.71
N ALA A 266 20.32 16.08 4.22
CA ALA A 266 19.05 15.49 4.66
C ALA A 266 18.35 14.73 3.53
N LEU A 267 18.35 15.30 2.31
CA LEU A 267 17.75 14.64 1.14
C LEU A 267 18.55 13.40 0.72
N LYS A 268 19.89 13.45 0.75
CA LYS A 268 20.76 12.30 0.48
C LYS A 268 20.55 11.17 1.48
N GLU A 269 20.46 11.49 2.78
CA GLU A 269 20.20 10.49 3.81
C GLU A 269 18.84 9.82 3.63
N ALA A 270 17.78 10.61 3.44
CA ALA A 270 16.44 10.08 3.23
C ALA A 270 16.36 9.20 1.96
N THR A 271 17.06 9.60 0.90
CA THR A 271 17.14 8.82 -0.34
C THR A 271 17.90 7.51 -0.12
N LYS A 272 18.99 7.53 0.65
CA LYS A 272 19.75 6.33 1.03
C LYS A 272 18.90 5.35 1.84
N ASP A 273 18.17 5.86 2.83
CA ASP A 273 17.28 5.03 3.66
C ASP A 273 16.22 4.33 2.80
N ARG A 274 15.60 5.07 1.86
CA ARG A 274 14.64 4.51 0.92
C ARG A 274 15.24 3.43 0.03
N ILE A 275 16.42 3.68 -0.58
CA ILE A 275 17.10 2.69 -1.42
C ILE A 275 17.40 1.42 -0.63
N GLN A 276 17.92 1.54 0.58
CA GLN A 276 18.21 0.37 1.44
C GLN A 276 16.94 -0.43 1.73
N PHE A 277 15.84 0.25 1.98
CA PHE A 277 14.56 -0.42 2.23
C PHE A 277 14.06 -1.18 0.99
N VAL A 278 14.11 -0.57 -0.20
CA VAL A 278 13.74 -1.22 -1.47
C VAL A 278 14.59 -2.46 -1.73
N MET A 279 15.90 -2.37 -1.49
CA MET A 279 16.80 -3.52 -1.66
C MET A 279 16.49 -4.66 -0.67
N ARG A 280 16.07 -4.34 0.56
CA ARG A 280 15.60 -5.36 1.53
C ARG A 280 14.30 -5.99 1.09
N TYR A 281 13.38 -5.19 0.58
CA TYR A 281 12.13 -5.69 0.02
C TYR A 281 12.37 -6.63 -1.18
N GLY A 282 13.32 -6.33 -2.04
CA GLY A 282 13.73 -7.21 -3.14
C GLY A 282 14.15 -8.61 -2.68
N LYS A 283 14.75 -8.75 -1.47
CA LYS A 283 15.06 -10.07 -0.88
C LYS A 283 13.81 -10.85 -0.48
N LEU A 284 12.81 -10.17 0.08
CA LEU A 284 11.51 -10.80 0.36
C LEU A 284 10.84 -11.25 -0.94
N ALA A 285 10.83 -10.39 -1.96
CA ALA A 285 10.25 -10.71 -3.27
C ALA A 285 10.90 -11.95 -3.89
N GLN A 286 12.23 -12.11 -3.78
CA GLN A 286 12.94 -13.32 -4.24
C GLN A 286 12.50 -14.58 -3.49
N LEU A 287 12.29 -14.51 -2.18
CA LEU A 287 11.79 -15.64 -1.39
C LEU A 287 10.36 -16.02 -1.80
N MET A 288 9.55 -15.04 -2.18
CA MET A 288 8.20 -15.30 -2.67
C MET A 288 8.16 -16.12 -3.97
N ALA A 289 9.25 -16.13 -4.76
CA ALA A 289 9.37 -16.98 -5.95
C ALA A 289 9.50 -18.48 -5.65
N SER A 290 9.69 -18.86 -4.39
CA SER A 290 9.83 -20.26 -3.96
C SER A 290 8.56 -21.08 -4.21
N ASP A 291 8.74 -22.40 -4.22
CA ASP A 291 7.66 -23.36 -4.30
C ASP A 291 7.79 -24.35 -3.13
N PRO A 292 6.81 -24.41 -2.23
CA PRO A 292 5.56 -23.62 -2.20
C PRO A 292 5.78 -22.14 -1.88
N VAL A 293 4.82 -21.28 -2.26
CA VAL A 293 4.87 -19.84 -1.96
C VAL A 293 4.78 -19.62 -0.44
N PRO A 294 5.79 -18.96 0.19
CA PRO A 294 5.91 -18.98 1.64
C PRO A 294 4.88 -18.12 2.38
N LEU A 295 4.40 -17.01 1.80
CA LEU A 295 3.50 -16.05 2.45
C LEU A 295 2.36 -15.65 1.51
N GLY A 296 1.25 -15.20 2.07
CA GLY A 296 0.15 -14.61 1.30
C GLY A 296 0.54 -13.28 0.64
N GLY A 297 0.03 -13.04 -0.58
CA GLY A 297 0.38 -11.85 -1.35
C GLY A 297 -0.05 -10.54 -0.69
N THR A 298 -1.20 -10.51 -0.02
CA THR A 298 -1.70 -9.31 0.66
C THR A 298 -0.73 -8.79 1.73
N ILE A 299 -0.22 -9.67 2.59
CA ILE A 299 0.62 -9.23 3.71
C ILE A 299 2.00 -8.76 3.25
N THR A 300 2.51 -9.28 2.14
CA THR A 300 3.82 -8.90 1.60
C THR A 300 3.83 -7.51 0.97
N LEU A 301 2.66 -6.95 0.69
CA LEU A 301 2.50 -5.66 0.07
C LEU A 301 2.67 -4.49 1.04
N PHE A 302 2.10 -4.59 2.24
CA PHE A 302 2.09 -3.48 3.21
C PHE A 302 3.48 -2.90 3.55
N PRO A 303 4.56 -3.69 3.69
CA PRO A 303 5.89 -3.13 3.96
C PRO A 303 6.41 -2.20 2.86
N THR A 304 5.84 -2.24 1.65
CA THR A 304 6.27 -1.33 0.56
C THR A 304 5.73 0.09 0.72
N PHE A 305 4.65 0.28 1.47
CA PHE A 305 3.99 1.57 1.61
C PHE A 305 4.94 2.71 2.02
N PRO A 306 5.87 2.52 2.98
CA PRO A 306 6.82 3.57 3.32
C PRO A 306 7.77 3.99 2.20
N THR A 307 7.84 3.28 1.09
CA THR A 307 8.70 3.64 -0.05
C THR A 307 8.04 4.65 -0.99
N PHE A 308 6.74 4.69 -1.06
CA PHE A 308 5.99 5.62 -1.91
C PHE A 308 5.04 6.53 -1.12
N MET A 309 4.52 6.09 0.02
CA MET A 309 3.80 6.93 0.97
C MET A 309 4.66 7.13 2.20
N ALA A 310 5.03 8.38 2.54
CA ALA A 310 5.78 8.60 3.75
C ALA A 310 4.94 8.30 4.99
N PHE A 311 5.48 7.48 5.88
CA PHE A 311 4.95 7.32 7.23
C PHE A 311 5.56 8.39 8.14
N ASN A 312 4.77 9.02 8.97
CA ASN A 312 5.27 9.99 9.95
C ASN A 312 6.18 9.33 10.99
N THR A 313 5.93 8.05 11.30
CA THR A 313 6.77 7.18 12.12
C THR A 313 8.07 6.75 11.42
N GLN A 314 8.25 7.13 10.16
CA GLN A 314 9.39 6.83 9.30
C GLN A 314 9.60 5.32 9.08
N TYR A 315 10.86 4.91 8.83
CA TYR A 315 11.18 3.51 8.52
C TYR A 315 11.28 2.60 9.76
N LYS A 316 11.30 3.13 10.97
CA LYS A 316 11.56 2.37 12.21
C LYS A 316 10.71 1.09 12.30
N TYR A 317 9.41 1.25 12.20
CA TYR A 317 8.47 0.13 12.29
C TYR A 317 8.45 -0.70 11.01
N ALA A 318 8.44 -0.06 9.86
CA ALA A 318 8.41 -0.74 8.58
C ALA A 318 9.63 -1.63 8.35
N GLU A 319 10.81 -1.18 8.76
CA GLU A 319 12.04 -1.95 8.67
C GLU A 319 11.98 -3.21 9.53
N SER A 320 11.55 -3.09 10.81
CA SER A 320 11.38 -4.23 11.69
C SER A 320 10.37 -5.24 11.16
N ALA A 321 9.22 -4.75 10.65
CA ALA A 321 8.20 -5.60 10.05
C ALA A 321 8.72 -6.35 8.81
N LEU A 322 9.43 -5.64 7.92
CA LEU A 322 10.02 -6.25 6.72
C LEU A 322 11.06 -7.31 7.06
N MET A 323 11.91 -7.06 8.06
CA MET A 323 12.93 -8.02 8.51
C MET A 323 12.29 -9.28 9.11
N ALA A 324 11.31 -9.13 9.99
CA ALA A 324 10.60 -10.26 10.59
C ALA A 324 9.84 -11.07 9.53
N LEU A 325 9.15 -10.40 8.62
CA LEU A 325 8.42 -11.06 7.54
C LEU A 325 9.36 -11.81 6.58
N THR A 326 10.56 -11.26 6.33
CA THR A 326 11.59 -11.92 5.52
C THR A 326 12.13 -13.17 6.23
N GLU A 327 12.28 -13.14 7.56
CA GLU A 327 12.73 -14.32 8.32
C GLU A 327 11.64 -15.39 8.38
N ASP A 328 10.36 -15.01 8.56
CA ASP A 328 9.22 -15.95 8.47
C ASP A 328 9.18 -16.64 7.10
N ALA A 329 9.34 -15.87 6.01
CA ALA A 329 9.39 -16.43 4.66
C ALA A 329 10.54 -17.43 4.49
N LYS A 330 11.72 -17.07 4.95
CA LYS A 330 12.92 -17.88 4.91
C LYS A 330 12.79 -19.19 5.68
N GLN A 331 12.22 -19.12 6.90
CA GLN A 331 11.95 -20.29 7.69
C GLN A 331 10.99 -21.24 6.97
N ARG A 332 9.91 -20.71 6.39
CA ARG A 332 8.93 -21.50 5.63
C ARG A 332 9.53 -22.14 4.38
N VAL A 333 10.37 -21.42 3.64
CA VAL A 333 11.11 -21.99 2.49
C VAL A 333 12.00 -23.14 2.94
N ASN A 334 12.74 -22.98 4.05
CA ASN A 334 13.60 -24.05 4.60
C ASN A 334 12.80 -25.29 5.04
N ASP A 335 11.60 -25.07 5.56
CA ASP A 335 10.72 -26.14 6.07
C ASP A 335 9.83 -26.76 4.96
N GLY A 336 9.90 -26.24 3.70
CA GLY A 336 9.01 -26.67 2.62
C GLY A 336 7.54 -26.33 2.87
N ARG A 337 7.27 -25.26 3.61
CA ARG A 337 5.91 -24.80 3.98
C ARG A 337 5.51 -23.57 3.18
N GLY A 338 4.24 -23.49 2.82
CA GLY A 338 3.68 -22.34 2.10
C GLY A 338 2.18 -22.14 2.33
N VAL A 339 1.63 -21.12 1.71
CA VAL A 339 0.18 -20.81 1.76
C VAL A 339 -0.64 -21.72 0.87
N VAL A 340 -0.02 -22.32 -0.15
CA VAL A 340 -0.58 -23.30 -1.07
C VAL A 340 0.34 -24.53 -1.14
N PRO A 341 -0.14 -25.69 -1.63
CA PRO A 341 0.70 -26.87 -1.82
C PRO A 341 1.88 -26.63 -2.79
N GLU A 342 2.94 -27.43 -2.67
CA GLU A 342 4.02 -27.49 -3.64
C GLU A 342 3.48 -27.81 -5.05
N GLY A 343 3.95 -27.11 -6.08
CA GLY A 343 3.49 -27.25 -7.45
C GLY A 343 2.17 -26.54 -7.76
N ALA A 344 1.58 -25.83 -6.78
CA ALA A 344 0.36 -25.04 -7.02
C ALA A 344 0.65 -23.85 -7.96
N PRO A 345 -0.29 -23.50 -8.85
CA PRO A 345 -0.13 -22.37 -9.74
C PRO A 345 0.05 -21.03 -8.99
N LYS A 346 0.91 -20.18 -9.56
CA LYS A 346 1.21 -18.84 -9.06
C LYS A 346 0.59 -17.80 -9.96
N THR A 347 -0.09 -16.83 -9.39
CA THR A 347 -0.68 -15.71 -10.13
C THR A 347 -0.13 -14.39 -9.67
N MET A 348 -0.11 -13.45 -10.58
CA MET A 348 0.22 -12.05 -10.33
C MET A 348 -0.98 -11.20 -10.71
N SER A 349 -1.31 -10.22 -9.88
CA SER A 349 -2.29 -9.20 -10.24
C SER A 349 -1.60 -7.86 -10.50
N TRP A 350 -2.22 -7.04 -11.36
CA TRP A 350 -1.72 -5.69 -11.58
C TRP A 350 -1.69 -4.90 -10.26
N PHE A 351 -2.77 -5.00 -9.47
CA PHE A 351 -2.79 -4.70 -8.04
C PHE A 351 -3.38 -5.87 -7.27
N ILE A 352 -2.78 -6.26 -6.15
CA ILE A 352 -3.44 -7.15 -5.20
C ILE A 352 -4.50 -6.33 -4.46
N PRO A 353 -5.72 -6.83 -4.32
CA PRO A 353 -6.77 -6.15 -3.57
C PRO A 353 -6.50 -6.25 -2.05
N TYR A 354 -5.42 -5.65 -1.59
CA TYR A 354 -4.96 -5.76 -0.21
C TYR A 354 -5.94 -5.16 0.82
N ASN A 355 -6.80 -4.27 0.39
CA ASN A 355 -7.88 -3.77 1.24
C ASN A 355 -9.04 -4.77 1.38
N ASN A 356 -9.05 -5.79 0.53
CA ASN A 356 -10.00 -6.90 0.53
C ASN A 356 -9.25 -8.24 0.68
N PRO A 357 -8.65 -8.53 1.84
CA PRO A 357 -7.76 -9.67 2.03
C PRO A 357 -8.44 -11.02 1.80
N PHE A 358 -9.77 -11.08 1.94
CA PHE A 358 -10.56 -12.27 1.64
C PHE A 358 -10.45 -12.70 0.15
N VAL A 359 -10.16 -11.79 -0.78
CA VAL A 359 -9.96 -12.13 -2.19
C VAL A 359 -8.71 -13.00 -2.36
N THR A 360 -7.59 -12.59 -1.77
CA THR A 360 -6.36 -13.40 -1.77
C THR A 360 -6.61 -14.77 -1.13
N ARG A 361 -7.36 -14.79 -0.01
CA ARG A 361 -7.73 -16.04 0.66
C ARG A 361 -8.56 -16.96 -0.21
N MET A 362 -9.50 -16.43 -1.01
CA MET A 362 -10.30 -17.25 -1.93
C MET A 362 -9.44 -17.93 -3.00
N PHE A 363 -8.38 -17.31 -3.50
CA PHE A 363 -7.41 -17.95 -4.38
C PHE A 363 -6.65 -19.08 -3.68
N GLU A 364 -6.12 -18.81 -2.48
CA GLU A 364 -5.38 -19.77 -1.68
C GLU A 364 -6.25 -20.98 -1.29
N ASP A 365 -7.54 -20.78 -0.99
CA ASP A 365 -8.52 -21.82 -0.68
C ASP A 365 -8.78 -22.77 -1.87
N ASN A 366 -8.46 -22.30 -3.06
CA ASN A 366 -8.53 -23.07 -4.30
C ASN A 366 -7.15 -23.54 -4.77
N ASP A 367 -6.16 -23.65 -3.88
CA ASP A 367 -4.80 -24.08 -4.20
C ASP A 367 -4.16 -23.30 -5.38
N VAL A 368 -4.41 -22.01 -5.46
CA VAL A 368 -3.76 -21.08 -6.38
C VAL A 368 -3.22 -19.90 -5.57
N ALA A 369 -1.94 -19.57 -5.73
CA ALA A 369 -1.36 -18.46 -5.02
C ALA A 369 -1.60 -17.13 -5.77
N LEU A 370 -2.33 -16.18 -5.18
CA LEU A 370 -2.29 -14.78 -5.58
C LEU A 370 -1.14 -14.11 -4.82
N ALA A 371 0.09 -14.35 -5.27
CA ALA A 371 1.30 -14.10 -4.49
C ALA A 371 1.94 -12.74 -4.78
N TYR A 372 1.64 -12.14 -5.93
CA TYR A 372 2.38 -10.98 -6.40
C TYR A 372 1.47 -9.86 -6.86
N CYS A 373 1.97 -8.64 -6.64
CA CYS A 373 1.44 -7.41 -7.22
C CYS A 373 2.44 -6.87 -8.23
N ASP A 374 2.06 -6.83 -9.50
CA ASP A 374 2.92 -6.34 -10.58
C ASP A 374 3.43 -4.93 -10.32
N GLY A 375 2.55 -4.04 -9.85
CA GLY A 375 2.90 -2.65 -9.55
C GLY A 375 3.95 -2.46 -8.45
N LEU A 376 4.24 -3.49 -7.65
CA LEU A 376 5.17 -3.42 -6.53
C LEU A 376 6.24 -4.51 -6.56
N LEU A 377 6.10 -5.49 -7.42
CA LEU A 377 7.11 -6.49 -7.65
C LEU A 377 8.25 -5.85 -8.49
N PRO A 378 9.51 -5.87 -8.01
CA PRO A 378 10.57 -5.21 -8.72
C PRO A 378 10.96 -5.95 -10.01
N ALA A 379 11.00 -5.23 -11.11
CA ALA A 379 11.64 -5.64 -12.36
C ALA A 379 13.17 -5.44 -12.27
N ALA A 380 13.93 -6.03 -13.18
CA ALA A 380 15.39 -5.88 -13.19
C ALA A 380 15.83 -4.42 -13.26
N CYS A 381 15.20 -3.62 -14.10
CA CYS A 381 15.53 -2.20 -14.24
C CYS A 381 15.25 -1.38 -12.97
N GLU A 382 14.27 -1.79 -12.14
CA GLU A 382 13.93 -1.13 -10.88
C GLU A 382 14.95 -1.44 -9.77
N MET A 383 15.69 -2.54 -9.90
CA MET A 383 16.76 -2.93 -8.96
C MET A 383 18.12 -2.32 -9.31
N GLU A 384 18.24 -1.67 -10.46
CA GLU A 384 19.46 -0.97 -10.86
C GLU A 384 19.59 0.39 -10.18
N MET A 385 20.82 0.76 -9.86
CA MET A 385 21.10 2.11 -9.36
C MET A 385 20.75 3.14 -10.44
N PRO A 386 20.14 4.27 -10.06
CA PRO A 386 19.82 5.33 -11.00
C PRO A 386 21.06 5.80 -11.80
N LYS A 387 20.88 5.96 -13.10
CA LYS A 387 21.92 6.50 -14.00
C LYS A 387 22.10 8.00 -13.81
N PHE A 388 21.08 8.70 -13.37
CA PHE A 388 21.08 10.15 -13.13
C PHE A 388 21.43 10.45 -11.67
N SER A 389 22.47 11.24 -11.47
CA SER A 389 23.08 11.46 -10.14
C SER A 389 22.37 12.53 -9.29
N GLY A 390 21.47 13.32 -9.85
CA GLY A 390 20.71 14.33 -9.12
C GLY A 390 19.60 13.70 -8.27
N ALA A 391 19.30 14.23 -7.09
CA ALA A 391 18.25 13.70 -6.23
C ALA A 391 16.86 13.70 -6.90
N PHE A 392 16.57 14.73 -7.68
CA PHE A 392 15.29 14.86 -8.39
C PHE A 392 15.28 14.07 -9.69
N GLU A 393 16.37 14.08 -10.44
CA GLU A 393 16.53 13.31 -11.67
C GLU A 393 16.57 11.81 -11.38
N GLY A 394 17.26 11.37 -10.31
CA GLY A 394 17.23 9.97 -9.86
C GLY A 394 15.85 9.53 -9.36
N ALA A 395 15.11 10.42 -8.72
CA ALA A 395 13.73 10.16 -8.37
C ALA A 395 12.81 10.07 -9.59
N ALA A 396 13.02 10.94 -10.59
CA ALA A 396 12.29 10.92 -11.85
C ALA A 396 12.56 9.64 -12.64
N GLU A 397 13.82 9.19 -12.72
CA GLU A 397 14.19 7.93 -13.34
C GLU A 397 13.47 6.75 -12.65
N ALA A 398 13.47 6.70 -11.31
CA ALA A 398 12.78 5.66 -10.56
C ALA A 398 11.25 5.70 -10.75
N LEU A 399 10.66 6.89 -10.87
CA LEU A 399 9.24 7.04 -11.20
C LEU A 399 8.93 6.51 -12.60
N LEU A 400 9.75 6.83 -13.58
CA LEU A 400 9.55 6.41 -14.98
C LEU A 400 9.82 4.91 -15.20
N LYS A 401 10.57 4.26 -14.32
CA LYS A 401 10.73 2.79 -14.28
C LYS A 401 9.53 2.09 -13.68
N TRP A 402 8.77 2.79 -12.83
CA TRP A 402 7.66 2.17 -12.13
C TRP A 402 6.50 1.89 -13.09
N ASN A 403 6.06 0.66 -13.16
CA ASN A 403 5.10 0.19 -14.15
C ASN A 403 3.73 0.88 -14.08
N GLN A 404 3.39 1.52 -12.97
CA GLN A 404 2.16 2.31 -12.85
C GLN A 404 2.25 3.66 -13.58
N LEU A 405 3.45 4.16 -13.86
CA LEU A 405 3.69 5.46 -14.46
C LEU A 405 4.16 5.38 -15.91
N CYS A 406 4.66 4.23 -16.35
CA CYS A 406 5.11 4.03 -17.72
C CYS A 406 3.94 3.88 -18.70
N ASN A 407 4.22 4.04 -20.00
CA ASN A 407 3.25 3.77 -21.05
C ASN A 407 2.78 2.30 -21.05
N TRP A 408 1.62 2.02 -21.65
CA TRP A 408 1.01 0.70 -21.61
C TRP A 408 1.89 -0.41 -22.18
N GLY A 409 2.66 -0.12 -23.25
CA GLY A 409 3.54 -1.10 -23.87
C GLY A 409 4.69 -1.49 -22.95
N MET A 410 5.37 -0.51 -22.34
CA MET A 410 6.40 -0.78 -21.34
C MET A 410 5.82 -1.51 -20.12
N ARG A 411 4.60 -1.18 -19.69
CA ARG A 411 3.91 -1.92 -18.62
C ARG A 411 3.72 -3.39 -18.97
N ALA A 412 3.32 -3.69 -20.20
CA ALA A 412 3.19 -5.07 -20.66
C ALA A 412 4.56 -5.77 -20.70
N ASP A 413 5.61 -5.09 -21.18
CA ASP A 413 6.97 -5.65 -21.24
C ASP A 413 7.49 -5.97 -19.82
N LEU A 414 7.28 -5.09 -18.85
CA LEU A 414 7.64 -5.34 -17.45
C LEU A 414 6.85 -6.50 -16.84
N ALA A 415 5.55 -6.59 -17.13
CA ALA A 415 4.72 -7.71 -16.65
C ALA A 415 5.21 -9.04 -17.23
N ILE A 416 5.56 -9.10 -18.51
CA ILE A 416 6.12 -10.29 -19.16
C ILE A 416 7.44 -10.71 -18.51
N GLU A 417 8.38 -9.76 -18.29
CA GLU A 417 9.65 -10.01 -17.61
C GLU A 417 9.43 -10.60 -16.20
N LYS A 418 8.51 -10.00 -15.43
CA LYS A 418 8.21 -10.46 -14.07
C LYS A 418 7.57 -11.86 -14.07
N MET A 419 6.65 -12.13 -14.99
CA MET A 419 6.04 -13.46 -15.14
C MET A 419 7.08 -14.54 -15.40
N ASP A 420 8.11 -14.23 -16.18
CA ASP A 420 9.22 -15.15 -16.43
C ASP A 420 10.13 -15.28 -15.20
N THR A 421 10.58 -14.17 -14.64
CA THR A 421 11.50 -14.12 -13.49
C THR A 421 10.96 -14.85 -12.27
N TYR A 422 9.66 -14.72 -11.98
CA TYR A 422 9.02 -15.26 -10.78
C TYR A 422 8.20 -16.53 -11.04
N ASN A 423 8.27 -17.09 -12.25
CA ASN A 423 7.52 -18.29 -12.66
C ASN A 423 6.01 -18.13 -12.42
N ILE A 424 5.43 -17.06 -12.93
CA ILE A 424 4.01 -16.77 -12.81
C ILE A 424 3.23 -17.47 -13.91
N ASP A 425 2.12 -18.12 -13.58
CA ASP A 425 1.32 -18.95 -14.49
C ASP A 425 0.15 -18.19 -15.10
N ALA A 426 -0.35 -17.14 -14.44
CA ALA A 426 -1.46 -16.33 -14.92
C ALA A 426 -1.41 -14.91 -14.40
N MET A 427 -2.04 -13.98 -15.13
CA MET A 427 -2.18 -12.58 -14.76
C MET A 427 -3.63 -12.21 -14.45
N ILE A 428 -3.86 -11.42 -13.41
CA ILE A 428 -5.17 -10.89 -13.03
C ILE A 428 -5.17 -9.37 -13.20
N TRP A 429 -6.11 -8.87 -13.98
CA TRP A 429 -6.31 -7.45 -14.25
C TRP A 429 -7.65 -6.97 -13.65
N GLY A 430 -7.87 -5.67 -13.61
CA GLY A 430 -9.18 -5.09 -13.41
C GLY A 430 -9.46 -4.47 -12.05
N PHE A 431 -8.65 -4.72 -11.03
CA PHE A 431 -8.90 -4.20 -9.66
C PHE A 431 -8.92 -2.66 -9.51
N LEU A 432 -8.62 -1.93 -10.58
CA LEU A 432 -8.73 -0.47 -10.68
C LEU A 432 -9.31 -0.07 -12.04
N ASP A 433 -10.26 -0.83 -12.57
CA ASP A 433 -10.81 -0.61 -13.91
C ASP A 433 -11.67 0.65 -14.04
N PHE A 434 -12.19 1.18 -12.92
CA PHE A 434 -12.89 2.46 -12.88
C PHE A 434 -11.98 3.67 -13.14
N ASP A 435 -10.67 3.54 -12.91
CA ASP A 435 -9.71 4.60 -13.21
C ASP A 435 -9.46 4.69 -14.72
N ARG A 436 -9.62 5.89 -15.28
CA ARG A 436 -9.52 6.08 -16.73
C ARG A 436 -8.13 5.84 -17.28
N TRP A 437 -7.13 6.15 -16.50
CA TRP A 437 -5.73 5.95 -16.89
C TRP A 437 -5.34 4.47 -16.75
N LEU A 438 -5.49 3.92 -15.56
CA LEU A 438 -5.05 2.57 -15.25
C LEU A 438 -5.95 1.49 -15.89
N GLY A 439 -7.26 1.67 -15.83
CA GLY A 439 -8.22 0.69 -16.32
C GLY A 439 -8.28 0.59 -17.85
N SER A 440 -8.04 1.71 -18.58
CA SER A 440 -8.11 1.70 -20.04
C SER A 440 -7.04 0.83 -20.69
N ASP A 441 -5.87 0.71 -20.08
CA ASP A 441 -4.72 -0.01 -20.63
C ASP A 441 -4.75 -1.52 -20.34
N HIS A 442 -5.53 -1.96 -19.36
CA HIS A 442 -5.56 -3.37 -18.94
C HIS A 442 -5.84 -4.35 -20.07
N LYS A 443 -6.74 -4.01 -20.98
CA LYS A 443 -7.07 -4.87 -22.14
C LYS A 443 -5.93 -4.94 -23.15
N LEU A 444 -5.18 -3.86 -23.33
CA LEU A 444 -4.01 -3.84 -24.21
C LEU A 444 -2.88 -4.65 -23.58
N CYS A 445 -2.57 -4.43 -22.31
CA CYS A 445 -1.57 -5.18 -21.58
C CYS A 445 -1.91 -6.67 -21.50
N SER A 446 -3.16 -7.02 -21.17
CA SER A 446 -3.62 -8.41 -21.11
C SER A 446 -3.39 -9.15 -22.41
N ARG A 447 -3.75 -8.53 -23.54
CA ARG A 447 -3.53 -9.12 -24.88
C ARG A 447 -2.03 -9.30 -25.19
N ALA A 448 -1.22 -8.27 -24.90
CA ALA A 448 0.22 -8.34 -25.16
C ALA A 448 0.88 -9.45 -24.30
N VAL A 449 0.50 -9.58 -23.03
CA VAL A 449 0.98 -10.65 -22.15
C VAL A 449 0.57 -12.03 -22.65
N GLU A 450 -0.69 -12.22 -23.04
CA GLU A 450 -1.16 -13.51 -23.58
C GLU A 450 -0.46 -13.89 -24.89
N GLU A 451 -0.29 -12.95 -25.81
CA GLU A 451 0.39 -13.15 -27.09
C GLU A 451 1.88 -13.50 -26.89
N ALA A 452 2.57 -12.87 -25.95
CA ALA A 452 3.99 -13.08 -25.71
C ALA A 452 4.28 -14.36 -24.90
N THR A 453 3.46 -14.67 -23.89
CA THR A 453 3.76 -15.73 -22.92
C THR A 453 2.95 -17.02 -23.16
N GLY A 454 1.84 -16.96 -23.87
CA GLY A 454 0.86 -18.04 -23.97
C GLY A 454 0.10 -18.33 -22.67
N LYS A 455 0.38 -17.56 -21.59
CA LYS A 455 -0.25 -17.73 -20.28
C LYS A 455 -1.56 -16.94 -20.21
N PRO A 456 -2.59 -17.44 -19.48
CA PRO A 456 -3.89 -16.79 -19.45
C PRO A 456 -3.89 -15.49 -18.64
N SER A 457 -4.71 -14.55 -19.07
CA SER A 457 -5.09 -13.36 -18.34
C SER A 457 -6.57 -13.41 -17.98
N PHE A 458 -6.90 -12.92 -16.78
CA PHE A 458 -8.27 -12.84 -16.30
C PHE A 458 -8.58 -11.41 -15.86
N TYR A 459 -9.86 -11.09 -15.79
CA TYR A 459 -10.32 -9.74 -15.45
C TYR A 459 -11.32 -9.79 -14.29
N ILE A 460 -10.98 -9.10 -13.18
CA ILE A 460 -11.84 -8.96 -12.01
C ILE A 460 -12.02 -7.46 -11.76
N GLU A 461 -13.21 -6.96 -12.06
CA GLU A 461 -13.57 -5.56 -11.89
C GLU A 461 -13.80 -5.22 -10.41
N GLY A 462 -13.41 -4.01 -10.00
CA GLY A 462 -13.71 -3.47 -8.68
C GLY A 462 -12.76 -2.37 -8.21
N ASP A 463 -13.11 -1.74 -7.09
CA ASP A 463 -12.25 -0.81 -6.37
C ASP A 463 -11.46 -1.56 -5.30
N ILE A 464 -10.13 -1.61 -5.42
CA ILE A 464 -9.28 -2.29 -4.43
C ILE A 464 -9.32 -1.66 -3.03
N TRP A 465 -9.81 -0.44 -2.92
CA TRP A 465 -9.82 0.33 -1.68
C TRP A 465 -11.07 0.13 -0.83
N GLU A 466 -12.12 -0.47 -1.38
CA GLU A 466 -13.36 -0.77 -0.70
C GLU A 466 -13.93 -2.15 -1.08
N ASP A 467 -14.89 -2.64 -0.33
CA ASP A 467 -15.47 -3.97 -0.51
C ASP A 467 -16.95 -3.97 -0.95
N ARG A 468 -17.60 -2.82 -1.02
CA ARG A 468 -19.03 -2.72 -1.42
C ARG A 468 -19.29 -3.20 -2.85
N ASP A 469 -18.28 -3.08 -3.73
CA ASP A 469 -18.34 -3.59 -5.10
C ASP A 469 -18.12 -5.11 -5.18
N TYR A 470 -17.67 -5.75 -4.09
CA TYR A 470 -17.36 -7.16 -4.03
C TYR A 470 -18.40 -7.93 -3.22
N SER A 471 -19.48 -8.39 -3.89
CA SER A 471 -20.31 -9.43 -3.28
C SER A 471 -19.46 -10.68 -3.06
N GLN A 472 -19.26 -11.08 -1.81
CA GLN A 472 -18.39 -12.22 -1.47
C GLN A 472 -18.81 -13.52 -2.17
N GLU A 473 -20.10 -13.76 -2.33
CA GLU A 473 -20.60 -14.95 -3.04
C GLU A 473 -20.32 -14.89 -4.55
N ALA A 474 -20.58 -13.75 -5.19
CA ALA A 474 -20.30 -13.58 -6.61
C ALA A 474 -18.79 -13.63 -6.88
N MET A 475 -17.98 -13.03 -6.00
CA MET A 475 -16.53 -13.05 -6.09
C MET A 475 -15.99 -14.47 -5.94
N ARG A 476 -16.49 -15.25 -4.96
CA ARG A 476 -16.12 -16.64 -4.76
C ARG A 476 -16.34 -17.46 -6.01
N THR A 477 -17.53 -17.44 -6.60
CA THR A 477 -17.85 -18.19 -7.82
C THR A 477 -16.94 -17.81 -8.99
N ARG A 478 -16.63 -16.52 -9.15
CA ARG A 478 -15.73 -16.04 -10.21
C ARG A 478 -14.30 -16.54 -9.97
N ILE A 479 -13.79 -16.45 -8.75
CA ILE A 479 -12.43 -16.88 -8.40
C ILE A 479 -12.29 -18.40 -8.53
N GLU A 480 -13.26 -19.18 -8.07
CA GLU A 480 -13.28 -20.64 -8.24
C GLU A 480 -13.16 -21.02 -9.72
N THR A 481 -13.96 -20.39 -10.59
CA THR A 481 -13.88 -20.60 -12.04
C THR A 481 -12.50 -20.23 -12.61
N ILE A 482 -11.93 -19.11 -12.21
CA ILE A 482 -10.58 -18.68 -12.63
C ILE A 482 -9.54 -19.72 -12.21
N CYS A 483 -9.58 -20.16 -10.95
CA CYS A 483 -8.63 -21.14 -10.41
C CYS A 483 -8.75 -22.50 -11.13
N GLU A 484 -9.94 -22.97 -11.45
CA GLU A 484 -10.15 -24.19 -12.24
C GLU A 484 -9.52 -24.09 -13.65
N ILE A 485 -9.71 -22.95 -14.32
CA ILE A 485 -9.12 -22.71 -15.64
C ILE A 485 -7.59 -22.67 -15.56
N ILE A 486 -7.03 -22.00 -14.55
CA ILE A 486 -5.58 -21.94 -14.36
C ILE A 486 -5.01 -23.35 -14.15
N LYS A 487 -5.57 -24.10 -13.19
CA LYS A 487 -5.12 -25.47 -12.89
C LYS A 487 -5.21 -26.40 -14.11
N ALA A 488 -6.25 -26.28 -14.93
CA ALA A 488 -6.40 -27.06 -16.14
C ALA A 488 -5.39 -26.71 -17.26
N ARG A 489 -4.76 -25.54 -17.21
CA ARG A 489 -3.75 -25.12 -18.20
C ARG A 489 -2.31 -25.41 -17.76
N VAL A 490 -2.06 -25.44 -16.45
CA VAL A 490 -0.73 -25.69 -15.88
C VAL A 490 -0.47 -27.17 -15.63
N GLY A 491 -1.51 -27.96 -15.36
CA GLY A 491 -1.46 -29.43 -15.20
C GLY A 491 -1.64 -30.15 -16.51
#